data_3cdc05afa4126ebf878075584db09d5e
#
_entry.id   3cdc05afa4126ebf878075584db09d5e
#
_cell.length_a   1.000
_cell.length_b   1.000
_cell.length_c   1.000
_cell.angle_alpha   90.00
_cell.angle_beta   90.00
_cell.angle_gamma   90.00
#
_symmetry.space_group_name_H-M   'P 1'
#
loop_
_entity.id
_entity.type
_entity.pdbx_description
1 polymer ?
#
loop_
_entity_poly.entity_id
_entity_poly.type
_entity_poly.pdbx_seq_one_letter_code
_entity_poly.pdbx_strand_id
1 'polypeptide(L)'
;MSNYYYGQSSSSTSNQSESSDSNVETKLITVQAKSSSHPYFSQGSSKGYFIDGKESPSLILRQNVVYRFDQSDSSNTNHQILFFTDANRINSYQTNISKVGIAGSTGAYTEITLSSETPIEIFYQCQNHSLMGSNICLLYTSPSPRD
;
A
#
# COMPACT_ATOMS: atom_id res chain seq x y z
N MET A 1 -10.77 -18.77 37.67
CA MET A 1 -10.76 -18.62 37.43
C MET A 1 -10.67 -18.24 36.97
N SER A 2 -10.72 -18.40 36.84
CA SER A 2 -10.68 -18.15 36.35
C SER A 2 -10.64 -17.74 35.71
N ASN A 3 -10.66 -17.98 35.67
CA ASN A 3 -10.66 -17.69 35.18
C ASN A 3 -10.60 -17.30 34.58
N TYR A 4 -10.61 -17.44 34.48
CA TYR A 4 -10.60 -17.19 34.09
C TYR A 4 -10.43 -16.62 33.64
N TYR A 5 -10.40 -16.88 33.65
CA TYR A 5 -10.35 -16.51 33.38
C TYR A 5 -10.27 -15.88 33.02
N TYR A 6 -10.28 -16.03 33.13
CA TYR A 6 -10.28 -15.54 32.81
C TYR A 6 -10.09 -14.77 32.44
N GLY A 7 -10.11 -14.78 32.38
CA GLY A 7 -9.88 -14.19 32.10
C GLY A 7 -9.80 -13.51 31.44
N GLN A 8 -9.81 -13.58 31.47
CA GLN A 8 -9.76 -13.08 30.89
C GLN A 8 -9.63 -12.35 30.29
N SER A 9 -9.62 -12.43 30.59
CA SER A 9 -9.47 -11.87 29.98
C SER A 9 -9.36 -11.21 29.37
N SER A 10 -9.33 -11.18 29.45
CA SER A 10 -9.17 -10.75 28.80
C SER A 10 -9.10 -10.26 28.15
N SER A 11 -9.08 -10.29 28.15
CA SER A 11 -8.93 -10.02 27.43
C SER A 11 -8.97 -9.71 26.71
N SER A 12 -8.98 -9.75 26.72
CA SER A 12 -8.93 -9.65 25.95
C SER A 12 -9.05 -9.41 25.22
N THR A 13 -9.03 -9.52 25.21
CA THR A 13 -9.06 -9.50 24.45
C THR A 13 -9.25 -9.41 23.65
N SER A 14 -9.21 -9.51 23.45
CA SER A 14 -9.23 -9.66 22.63
C SER A 14 -9.51 -9.81 21.84
N ASN A 15 -9.68 -10.11 21.63
CA ASN A 15 -9.75 -10.36 20.79
C ASN A 15 -10.25 -10.40 19.97
N GLN A 16 -10.45 -10.56 19.53
CA GLN A 16 -10.73 -10.68 18.80
C GLN A 16 -11.43 -10.36 17.79
N SER A 17 -12.31 -10.27 17.71
CA SER A 17 -12.91 -9.70 16.60
C SER A 17 -12.01 -9.10 15.72
N GLU A 18 -11.14 -8.95 16.08
CA GLU A 18 -10.21 -8.43 15.37
C GLU A 18 -9.93 -9.03 14.14
N SER A 19 -10.61 -9.97 13.74
CA SER A 19 -10.34 -10.61 12.48
C SER A 19 -10.34 -9.65 11.30
N SER A 20 -11.20 -8.65 11.31
CA SER A 20 -11.16 -7.70 10.20
C SER A 20 -9.87 -6.90 10.21
N ASP A 21 -9.34 -6.62 11.38
CA ASP A 21 -8.11 -5.87 11.46
C ASP A 21 -6.93 -6.68 10.97
N SER A 22 -6.99 -7.99 11.07
CA SER A 22 -5.88 -8.83 10.65
C SER A 22 -5.67 -8.79 9.15
N ASN A 23 -6.65 -8.27 8.38
CA ASN A 23 -6.51 -8.17 6.94
C ASN A 23 -6.02 -6.81 6.47
N VAL A 24 -5.57 -5.95 7.35
CA VAL A 24 -5.00 -4.66 6.96
C VAL A 24 -3.50 -4.73 7.10
N GLU A 25 -2.79 -4.45 6.02
CA GLU A 25 -1.33 -4.43 6.03
C GLU A 25 -0.88 -3.03 5.67
N THR A 26 -0.07 -2.41 6.54
CA THR A 26 0.37 -1.04 6.35
C THR A 26 1.72 -0.99 5.66
N LYS A 27 1.84 -0.12 4.66
CA LYS A 27 3.08 0.18 3.95
C LYS A 27 3.44 1.63 4.28
N LEU A 28 4.58 1.85 4.90
CA LEU A 28 5.00 3.20 5.29
C LEU A 28 5.69 3.86 4.12
N ILE A 29 5.17 5.01 3.69
CA ILE A 29 5.65 5.70 2.50
C ILE A 29 6.43 6.94 2.91
N THR A 30 7.62 7.12 2.34
CA THR A 30 8.36 8.37 2.42
C THR A 30 8.81 8.77 1.02
N VAL A 31 9.23 10.02 0.87
CA VAL A 31 9.71 10.55 -0.41
C VAL A 31 11.10 11.09 -0.20
N GLN A 32 12.03 10.64 -1.04
CA GLN A 32 13.42 11.06 -0.96
C GLN A 32 14.00 11.17 -2.36
N ALA A 33 15.17 11.81 -2.49
CA ALA A 33 15.85 11.89 -3.77
C ALA A 33 16.17 10.50 -4.29
N LYS A 34 16.02 10.30 -5.60
CA LYS A 34 16.36 9.03 -6.22
C LYS A 34 17.85 8.76 -6.15
N SER A 35 18.19 7.49 -5.90
CA SER A 35 19.55 7.01 -6.07
C SER A 35 19.63 6.18 -7.34
N SER A 36 20.83 5.73 -7.69
CA SER A 36 21.00 4.87 -8.86
C SER A 36 20.28 3.53 -8.75
N SER A 37 19.77 3.21 -7.57
CA SER A 37 18.98 1.98 -7.38
C SER A 37 17.53 2.13 -7.78
N HIS A 38 17.07 3.34 -8.05
CA HIS A 38 15.68 3.55 -8.44
C HIS A 38 15.46 3.04 -9.86
N PRO A 39 14.34 2.32 -10.13
CA PRO A 39 14.10 1.81 -11.49
C PRO A 39 14.02 2.91 -12.54
N TYR A 40 13.69 4.12 -12.14
CA TYR A 40 13.61 5.25 -13.07
C TYR A 40 14.62 6.34 -12.72
N PHE A 41 15.81 5.95 -12.29
CA PHE A 41 16.88 6.91 -12.00
C PHE A 41 17.18 7.74 -13.24
N SER A 42 17.31 9.04 -13.08
CA SER A 42 17.57 10.00 -14.16
C SER A 42 16.37 10.18 -15.11
N GLN A 43 15.20 9.67 -14.76
CA GLN A 43 14.01 9.83 -15.58
C GLN A 43 12.88 10.39 -14.71
N GLY A 44 12.08 11.28 -15.26
CA GLY A 44 10.96 11.87 -14.55
C GLY A 44 11.40 12.67 -13.34
N SER A 45 10.67 12.56 -12.25
CA SER A 45 10.98 13.31 -11.03
C SER A 45 12.36 12.93 -10.48
N SER A 46 13.03 13.90 -9.86
CA SER A 46 14.29 13.63 -9.16
C SER A 46 14.05 12.94 -7.82
N LYS A 47 12.79 12.86 -7.38
CA LYS A 47 12.43 12.19 -6.13
C LYS A 47 11.67 10.91 -6.41
N GLY A 48 11.64 10.02 -5.46
CA GLY A 48 10.94 8.76 -5.58
C GLY A 48 10.34 8.33 -4.26
N TYR A 49 9.42 7.36 -4.34
CA TYR A 49 8.82 6.77 -3.16
C TYR A 49 9.73 5.71 -2.55
N PHE A 50 9.80 5.73 -1.23
CA PHE A 50 10.41 4.66 -0.46
C PHE A 50 9.29 3.99 0.33
N ILE A 51 9.23 2.69 0.28
CA ILE A 51 8.20 1.93 0.97
C ILE A 51 8.88 1.04 2.00
N ASP A 52 8.53 1.25 3.26
CA ASP A 52 9.16 0.54 4.39
C ASP A 52 10.68 0.63 4.31
N GLY A 53 11.18 1.80 3.91
CA GLY A 53 12.60 2.05 3.82
C GLY A 53 13.28 1.58 2.55
N LYS A 54 12.55 0.94 1.63
CA LYS A 54 13.13 0.44 0.38
C LYS A 54 12.79 1.36 -0.76
N GLU A 55 13.76 1.62 -1.61
CA GLU A 55 13.59 2.56 -2.71
C GLU A 55 12.75 1.96 -3.83
N SER A 56 11.57 2.53 -4.05
CA SER A 56 10.67 2.21 -5.15
C SER A 56 10.60 0.71 -5.46
N PRO A 57 10.26 -0.11 -4.46
CA PRO A 57 10.26 -1.55 -4.69
C PRO A 57 9.14 -2.00 -5.59
N SER A 58 9.38 -3.07 -6.35
CA SER A 58 8.31 -3.83 -6.94
C SER A 58 7.59 -4.54 -5.80
N LEU A 59 6.29 -4.42 -5.76
CA LEU A 59 5.50 -5.03 -4.69
C LEU A 59 4.79 -6.27 -5.21
N ILE A 60 4.64 -7.28 -4.35
CA ILE A 60 3.81 -8.43 -4.62
C ILE A 60 2.72 -8.43 -3.57
N LEU A 61 1.49 -8.17 -3.99
CA LEU A 61 0.37 -8.02 -3.08
C LEU A 61 -0.69 -9.09 -3.36
N ARG A 62 -1.47 -9.41 -2.34
CA ARG A 62 -2.45 -10.48 -2.41
C ARG A 62 -3.86 -9.94 -2.56
N GLN A 63 -4.73 -10.75 -3.15
CA GLN A 63 -6.15 -10.44 -3.20
C GLN A 63 -6.74 -10.42 -1.80
N ASN A 64 -7.76 -9.59 -1.62
CA ASN A 64 -8.61 -9.58 -0.43
C ASN A 64 -7.90 -9.18 0.86
N VAL A 65 -6.75 -8.54 0.72
CA VAL A 65 -6.04 -7.90 1.83
C VAL A 65 -6.14 -6.41 1.60
N VAL A 66 -6.42 -5.65 2.66
CA VAL A 66 -6.44 -4.20 2.57
C VAL A 66 -5.02 -3.71 2.78
N TYR A 67 -4.47 -3.04 1.78
CA TYR A 67 -3.13 -2.46 1.91
C TYR A 67 -3.28 -0.97 2.15
N ARG A 68 -2.75 -0.51 3.26
CA ARG A 68 -2.81 0.91 3.64
C ARG A 68 -1.45 1.53 3.37
N PHE A 69 -1.42 2.43 2.39
CA PHE A 69 -0.22 3.18 2.05
C PHE A 69 -0.21 4.44 2.91
N ASP A 70 0.56 4.40 3.99
CA ASP A 70 0.59 5.47 4.99
C ASP A 70 1.45 6.61 4.45
N GLN A 71 0.83 7.75 4.21
CA GLN A 71 1.49 8.95 3.69
C GLN A 71 1.50 10.08 4.71
N SER A 72 1.54 9.75 5.99
CA SER A 72 1.53 10.76 7.04
C SER A 72 2.87 11.48 7.20
N ASP A 73 3.97 10.89 6.72
CA ASP A 73 5.27 11.55 6.82
C ASP A 73 5.28 12.82 5.98
N SER A 74 5.88 13.89 6.50
CA SER A 74 5.85 15.20 5.83
C SER A 74 6.50 15.20 4.46
N SER A 75 7.42 14.26 4.19
CA SER A 75 8.05 14.16 2.89
C SER A 75 7.03 13.86 1.78
N ASN A 76 5.85 13.38 2.13
CA ASN A 76 4.79 13.08 1.16
C ASN A 76 4.02 14.32 0.72
N THR A 77 4.31 15.49 1.25
CA THR A 77 3.60 16.73 0.87
C THR A 77 3.70 16.94 -0.64
N ASN A 78 2.55 17.09 -1.30
CA ASN A 78 2.42 17.22 -2.76
C ASN A 78 2.77 15.94 -3.52
N HIS A 79 2.81 14.81 -2.83
CA HIS A 79 3.14 13.53 -3.45
C HIS A 79 2.09 12.48 -3.17
N GLN A 80 0.83 12.80 -3.40
CA GLN A 80 -0.27 11.84 -3.23
C GLN A 80 -0.06 10.64 -4.14
N ILE A 81 -0.06 9.44 -3.56
CA ILE A 81 0.07 8.21 -4.33
C ILE A 81 -1.26 7.90 -5.02
N LEU A 82 -1.18 7.51 -6.28
CA LEU A 82 -2.31 7.03 -7.06
C LEU A 82 -1.89 5.73 -7.73
N PHE A 83 -2.88 5.02 -8.28
CA PHE A 83 -2.62 3.74 -8.92
C PHE A 83 -3.03 3.81 -10.38
N PHE A 84 -2.28 3.12 -11.23
CA PHE A 84 -2.47 3.16 -12.67
C PHE A 84 -2.24 1.77 -13.25
N THR A 85 -2.75 1.54 -14.45
CA THR A 85 -2.46 0.28 -15.15
C THR A 85 -1.21 0.40 -16.01
N ASP A 86 -0.59 1.59 -16.04
CA ASP A 86 0.65 1.81 -16.79
C ASP A 86 1.60 2.69 -15.99
N ALA A 87 2.89 2.60 -16.31
CA ALA A 87 3.91 3.33 -15.57
C ALA A 87 3.87 4.84 -15.81
N ASN A 88 3.29 5.27 -16.92
CA ASN A 88 3.31 6.68 -17.33
C ASN A 88 2.07 7.47 -16.91
N ARG A 89 1.24 6.90 -16.05
CA ARG A 89 0.07 7.57 -15.47
C ARG A 89 -0.97 7.96 -16.50
N ILE A 90 -1.13 7.14 -17.54
CA ILE A 90 -2.12 7.42 -18.58
C ILE A 90 -3.48 6.87 -18.18
N ASN A 91 -3.53 5.67 -17.63
CA ASN A 91 -4.78 4.99 -17.32
C ASN A 91 -4.89 4.73 -15.83
N SER A 92 -5.66 5.55 -15.12
CA SER A 92 -5.80 5.41 -13.68
C SER A 92 -6.59 4.16 -13.32
N TYR A 93 -6.24 3.56 -12.18
CA TYR A 93 -6.96 2.45 -11.60
C TYR A 93 -7.54 2.93 -10.28
N GLN A 94 -8.86 2.89 -10.15
CA GLN A 94 -9.53 3.50 -9.01
C GLN A 94 -10.45 2.55 -8.25
N THR A 95 -10.45 1.27 -8.60
CA THR A 95 -11.38 0.31 -8.02
C THR A 95 -10.93 -0.09 -6.62
N ASN A 96 -11.87 -0.03 -5.67
CA ASN A 96 -11.63 -0.42 -4.27
C ASN A 96 -10.49 0.35 -3.62
N ILE A 97 -10.45 1.65 -3.88
CA ILE A 97 -9.46 2.55 -3.32
C ILE A 97 -10.17 3.62 -2.52
N SER A 98 -9.67 3.91 -1.32
CA SER A 98 -10.16 5.01 -0.51
C SER A 98 -8.98 5.81 0.02
N LYS A 99 -9.19 7.10 0.20
CA LYS A 99 -8.15 8.00 0.66
C LYS A 99 -8.63 8.76 1.88
N VAL A 100 -7.75 8.89 2.87
CA VAL A 100 -8.03 9.65 4.08
C VAL A 100 -6.93 10.68 4.25
N GLY A 101 -7.32 11.93 4.48
CA GLY A 101 -6.40 13.02 4.74
C GLY A 101 -5.66 13.51 3.51
N ILE A 102 -4.66 14.32 3.76
CA ILE A 102 -3.83 14.93 2.71
C ILE A 102 -2.42 14.41 2.88
N ALA A 103 -1.83 13.89 1.81
CA ALA A 103 -0.47 13.34 1.85
C ALA A 103 0.48 14.34 2.48
N GLY A 104 1.28 13.88 3.42
CA GLY A 104 2.20 14.71 4.19
C GLY A 104 1.64 15.21 5.50
N SER A 105 0.38 14.92 5.80
CA SER A 105 -0.27 15.35 7.04
C SER A 105 -0.50 14.16 7.95
N THR A 106 -0.54 14.41 9.25
CA THR A 106 -0.79 13.37 10.24
C THR A 106 -2.05 12.60 9.91
N GLY A 107 -1.97 11.29 9.93
CA GLY A 107 -3.10 10.41 9.71
C GLY A 107 -3.46 10.16 8.24
N ALA A 108 -2.69 10.70 7.30
CA ALA A 108 -3.01 10.53 5.88
C ALA A 108 -2.64 9.13 5.39
N TYR A 109 -3.53 8.52 4.61
CA TYR A 109 -3.23 7.24 3.98
C TYR A 109 -4.17 7.00 2.79
N THR A 110 -3.77 6.05 1.96
CA THR A 110 -4.60 5.56 0.86
C THR A 110 -4.69 4.05 1.01
N GLU A 111 -5.90 3.51 0.96
CA GLU A 111 -6.10 2.05 1.04
C GLU A 111 -6.53 1.51 -0.30
N ILE A 112 -6.03 0.32 -0.63
CA ILE A 112 -6.43 -0.40 -1.82
C ILE A 112 -6.65 -1.86 -1.43
N THR A 113 -7.74 -2.44 -1.97
CA THR A 113 -8.03 -3.85 -1.82
C THR A 113 -8.09 -4.47 -3.20
N LEU A 114 -7.22 -5.44 -3.44
CA LEU A 114 -7.16 -6.08 -4.75
C LEU A 114 -8.16 -7.23 -4.81
N SER A 115 -8.72 -7.45 -5.99
CA SER A 115 -9.73 -8.50 -6.18
C SER A 115 -9.38 -9.33 -7.41
N SER A 116 -10.23 -10.31 -7.70
CA SER A 116 -10.03 -11.13 -8.88
C SER A 116 -10.13 -10.32 -10.17
N GLU A 117 -10.71 -9.12 -10.12
CA GLU A 117 -10.85 -8.27 -11.31
C GLU A 117 -9.72 -7.27 -11.45
N THR A 118 -8.82 -7.19 -10.48
CA THR A 118 -7.67 -6.30 -10.57
C THR A 118 -6.71 -6.84 -11.62
N PRO A 119 -6.17 -5.98 -12.50
CA PRO A 119 -5.14 -6.44 -13.45
C PRO A 119 -3.97 -7.06 -12.71
N ILE A 120 -3.31 -8.03 -13.34
CA ILE A 120 -2.20 -8.73 -12.69
C ILE A 120 -1.04 -7.81 -12.36
N GLU A 121 -0.93 -6.69 -13.05
CA GLU A 121 0.09 -5.69 -12.78
C GLU A 121 -0.55 -4.31 -12.79
N ILE A 122 -0.31 -3.54 -11.74
CA ILE A 122 -0.66 -2.12 -11.68
C ILE A 122 0.57 -1.38 -11.17
N PHE A 123 0.50 -0.06 -11.17
CA PHE A 123 1.64 0.79 -10.80
C PHE A 123 1.21 1.80 -9.76
N TYR A 124 2.08 2.06 -8.77
CA TYR A 124 1.88 3.15 -7.84
C TYR A 124 2.76 4.30 -8.30
N GLN A 125 2.17 5.48 -8.46
CA GLN A 125 2.87 6.66 -8.96
C GLN A 125 2.33 7.90 -8.26
N CYS A 126 3.02 9.01 -8.43
CA CYS A 126 2.61 10.26 -7.83
C CYS A 126 1.61 10.97 -8.72
N GLN A 127 0.63 11.62 -8.09
CA GLN A 127 -0.37 12.40 -8.80
C GLN A 127 0.27 13.53 -9.61
N ASN A 128 1.32 14.16 -9.09
CA ASN A 128 1.87 15.39 -9.66
C ASN A 128 3.21 15.22 -10.37
N HIS A 129 3.90 14.10 -10.17
CA HIS A 129 5.26 13.94 -10.69
C HIS A 129 5.42 12.57 -11.32
N SER A 130 6.16 12.50 -12.42
CA SER A 130 6.29 11.24 -13.15
C SER A 130 7.36 10.33 -12.57
N LEU A 131 7.12 9.03 -12.70
CA LEU A 131 8.10 7.98 -12.45
C LEU A 131 8.70 7.99 -11.05
N MET A 132 7.86 8.26 -10.04
CA MET A 132 8.29 8.20 -8.64
C MET A 132 8.18 6.81 -8.04
N GLY A 133 7.33 5.95 -8.59
CA GLY A 133 7.04 4.64 -8.02
C GLY A 133 7.49 3.50 -8.89
N SER A 134 6.81 2.36 -8.75
CA SER A 134 7.14 1.15 -9.47
C SER A 134 5.89 0.30 -9.62
N ASN A 135 6.04 -0.98 -9.93
CA ASN A 135 4.91 -1.83 -10.21
C ASN A 135 4.48 -2.64 -8.99
N ILE A 136 3.25 -3.09 -9.06
CA ILE A 136 2.63 -4.00 -8.11
C ILE A 136 2.17 -5.20 -8.90
N CYS A 137 2.68 -6.38 -8.56
CA CYS A 137 2.23 -7.63 -9.15
C CYS A 137 1.23 -8.29 -8.22
N LEU A 138 0.11 -8.72 -8.76
CA LEU A 138 -0.94 -9.34 -7.97
C LEU A 138 -0.65 -10.83 -7.83
N LEU A 139 -0.60 -11.28 -6.58
CA LEU A 139 -0.46 -12.69 -6.30
C LEU A 139 -1.84 -13.28 -6.10
N TYR A 140 -2.27 -14.10 -7.05
CA TYR A 140 -3.54 -14.77 -6.92
C TYR A 140 -3.39 -15.92 -5.94
N THR A 141 -4.34 -16.00 -4.99
CA THR A 141 -4.38 -17.16 -4.12
C THR A 141 -5.27 -18.17 -4.80
N SER A 142 -4.68 -19.26 -5.21
CA SER A 142 -5.44 -20.31 -5.82
C SER A 142 -6.38 -20.92 -4.79
N PRO A 143 -7.62 -21.13 -5.11
CA PRO A 143 -8.53 -21.75 -4.16
C PRO A 143 -8.16 -23.19 -3.96
N SER A 144 -7.42 -23.77 -4.25
CA SER A 144 -7.13 -25.00 -3.92
C SER A 144 -6.42 -25.88 -4.67
N PRO A 145 -6.02 -26.31 -4.64
CA PRO A 145 -5.51 -27.13 -5.46
C PRO A 145 -5.90 -28.41 -5.27
N ARG A 146 -6.25 -28.20 -4.91
CA ARG A 146 -6.36 -28.88 -4.76
C ARG A 146 -6.89 -29.17 -5.03
N ASP A 147 -7.02 -28.94 -5.33
CA ASP A 147 -7.33 -28.82 -5.51
C ASP A 147 -7.48 -29.06 -5.56
#